data_676921800e48433dbf4209964c7aeaae
#
_entry.id   676921800e48433dbf4209964c7aeaae
#
_cell.length_a   1.000
_cell.length_b   1.000
_cell.length_c   1.000
_cell.angle_alpha   90.00
_cell.angle_beta   90.00
_cell.angle_gamma   90.00
#
_symmetry.space_group_name_H-M   'P 1'
#
loop_
_entity.id
_entity.type
_entity.pdbx_description
1 polymer ?
#
loop_
_entity_poly.entity_id
_entity_poly.type
_entity_poly.pdbx_seq_one_letter_code
_entity_poly.pdbx_strand_id
1 'polypeptide(L)'
;QQKKSLETLLGVEDIYLAYLHKPHSMEQAIKAIVDAGYTSILSIVTSPFYSAVGTGAYERKLRAILQEYSHISLDNIQSWWDRSQFIEYWSSRLANLNPTQADTICIFSAHSVPVTTVGDYVFHITSAAEKIAERVNLNHWCTAWQSAPPYGEWLGPTIETVIEQALLEGAKRIICVPFGFVSNHVEILYDNDILCRRIVEATGAVYERVPMPNGNALFMEGMAEAIKERINK
;
A
#
# COMPACT_ATOMS: atom_id res chain seq x y z
N GLN A 1 -8.10 -12.51 6.57
CA GLN A 1 -9.15 -11.97 5.70
C GLN A 1 -8.68 -11.98 4.24
N GLN A 2 -7.61 -11.26 3.85
CA GLN A 2 -7.11 -11.13 2.47
C GLN A 2 -6.86 -12.48 1.79
N LYS A 3 -6.16 -13.43 2.47
CA LYS A 3 -5.97 -14.80 1.95
C LYS A 3 -7.30 -15.43 1.56
N LYS A 4 -8.29 -15.45 2.47
CA LYS A 4 -9.59 -16.06 2.22
C LYS A 4 -10.36 -15.41 1.06
N SER A 5 -10.25 -14.06 0.92
CA SER A 5 -10.83 -13.35 -0.21
C SER A 5 -10.17 -13.78 -1.52
N LEU A 6 -8.84 -13.90 -1.56
CA LEU A 6 -8.12 -14.35 -2.75
C LEU A 6 -8.44 -15.81 -3.10
N GLU A 7 -8.50 -16.72 -2.13
CA GLU A 7 -8.90 -18.11 -2.34
C GLU A 7 -10.27 -18.18 -3.03
N THR A 8 -11.23 -17.39 -2.55
CA THR A 8 -12.58 -17.33 -3.15
C THR A 8 -12.54 -16.75 -4.57
N LEU A 9 -11.81 -15.64 -4.80
CA LEU A 9 -11.77 -14.94 -6.09
C LEU A 9 -11.00 -15.71 -7.17
N LEU A 10 -10.02 -16.50 -6.78
CA LEU A 10 -9.20 -17.32 -7.67
C LEU A 10 -9.74 -18.74 -7.83
N GLY A 11 -10.61 -19.20 -6.94
CA GLY A 11 -11.12 -20.57 -6.93
C GLY A 11 -10.05 -21.60 -6.59
N VAL A 12 -9.07 -21.22 -5.74
CA VAL A 12 -7.94 -22.07 -5.31
C VAL A 12 -7.80 -22.06 -3.79
N GLU A 13 -7.23 -23.13 -3.23
CA GLU A 13 -6.92 -23.23 -1.80
C GLU A 13 -5.41 -23.14 -1.51
N ASP A 14 -4.58 -23.18 -2.54
CA ASP A 14 -3.13 -23.28 -2.47
C ASP A 14 -2.45 -21.90 -2.34
N ILE A 15 -2.95 -21.07 -1.43
CA ILE A 15 -2.35 -19.79 -1.09
C ILE A 15 -1.59 -19.90 0.23
N TYR A 16 -0.29 -19.66 0.18
CA TYR A 16 0.60 -19.69 1.32
C TYR A 16 0.93 -18.29 1.79
N LEU A 17 0.83 -18.04 3.10
CA LEU A 17 1.16 -16.74 3.68
C LEU A 17 2.59 -16.74 4.21
N ALA A 18 3.34 -15.69 3.89
CA ALA A 18 4.67 -15.46 4.42
C ALA A 18 4.85 -14.00 4.87
N TYR A 19 5.62 -13.79 5.91
CA TYR A 19 5.87 -12.48 6.51
C TYR A 19 7.36 -12.21 6.60
N LEU A 20 7.81 -11.03 6.13
CA LEU A 20 9.22 -10.66 6.10
C LEU A 20 9.84 -10.60 7.50
N HIS A 21 9.12 -10.00 8.44
CA HIS A 21 9.63 -9.72 9.80
C HIS A 21 9.23 -10.76 10.85
N LYS A 22 8.50 -11.81 10.46
CA LYS A 22 8.20 -12.94 11.36
C LYS A 22 9.27 -14.01 11.19
N PRO A 23 9.99 -14.41 12.25
CA PRO A 23 11.01 -15.46 12.18
C PRO A 23 10.49 -16.73 11.50
N HIS A 24 11.29 -17.29 10.61
CA HIS A 24 11.03 -18.53 9.87
C HIS A 24 9.73 -18.60 9.05
N SER A 25 9.00 -17.48 8.88
CA SER A 25 7.69 -17.50 8.21
C SER A 25 7.81 -17.86 6.72
N MET A 26 8.83 -17.31 6.04
CA MET A 26 9.05 -17.61 4.62
C MET A 26 9.60 -19.02 4.42
N GLU A 27 10.53 -19.44 5.26
CA GLU A 27 11.12 -20.78 5.25
C GLU A 27 10.03 -21.86 5.44
N GLN A 28 9.12 -21.63 6.40
CA GLN A 28 7.99 -22.53 6.66
C GLN A 28 7.01 -22.58 5.47
N ALA A 29 6.70 -21.44 4.85
CA ALA A 29 5.83 -21.37 3.69
C ALA A 29 6.46 -22.11 2.49
N ILE A 30 7.74 -21.88 2.19
CA ILE A 30 8.46 -22.57 1.11
C ILE A 30 8.51 -24.08 1.37
N LYS A 31 8.84 -24.49 2.60
CA LYS A 31 8.85 -25.91 2.96
C LYS A 31 7.48 -26.57 2.72
N ALA A 32 6.40 -25.92 3.13
CA ALA A 32 5.05 -26.44 2.93
C ALA A 32 4.69 -26.58 1.45
N ILE A 33 5.13 -25.62 0.59
CA ILE A 33 4.95 -25.68 -0.86
C ILE A 33 5.71 -26.85 -1.47
N VAL A 34 6.97 -27.05 -1.06
CA VAL A 34 7.82 -28.16 -1.53
C VAL A 34 7.27 -29.50 -1.09
N ASP A 35 6.88 -29.63 0.19
CA ASP A 35 6.27 -30.86 0.75
C ASP A 35 4.94 -31.22 0.05
N ALA A 36 4.21 -30.23 -0.46
CA ALA A 36 3.02 -30.41 -1.28
C ALA A 36 3.30 -30.79 -2.74
N GLY A 37 4.56 -30.83 -3.16
CA GLY A 37 4.98 -31.28 -4.50
C GLY A 37 4.92 -30.21 -5.58
N TYR A 38 4.75 -28.92 -5.24
CA TYR A 38 4.76 -27.83 -6.21
C TYR A 38 6.19 -27.56 -6.70
N THR A 39 6.31 -27.22 -7.99
CA THR A 39 7.58 -26.89 -8.67
C THR A 39 7.66 -25.46 -9.17
N SER A 40 6.57 -24.68 -9.00
CA SER A 40 6.52 -23.27 -9.36
C SER A 40 5.79 -22.46 -8.31
N ILE A 41 6.27 -21.25 -8.06
CA ILE A 41 5.70 -20.30 -7.11
C ILE A 41 5.43 -18.98 -7.85
N LEU A 42 4.19 -18.49 -7.77
CA LEU A 42 3.88 -17.10 -8.08
C LEU A 42 3.77 -16.33 -6.78
N SER A 43 4.65 -15.35 -6.59
CA SER A 43 4.69 -14.50 -5.41
C SER A 43 4.05 -13.15 -5.69
N ILE A 44 3.26 -12.66 -4.75
CA ILE A 44 2.73 -11.29 -4.74
C ILE A 44 2.83 -10.71 -3.34
N VAL A 45 3.33 -9.47 -3.22
CA VAL A 45 3.29 -8.74 -1.97
C VAL A 45 1.99 -7.94 -1.90
N THR A 46 1.37 -7.91 -0.72
CA THR A 46 0.10 -7.18 -0.54
C THR A 46 0.24 -5.68 -0.73
N SER A 47 1.44 -5.10 -0.54
CA SER A 47 1.71 -3.69 -0.92
C SER A 47 1.57 -3.52 -2.44
N PRO A 48 0.77 -2.53 -2.91
CA PRO A 48 0.50 -2.35 -4.34
C PRO A 48 1.66 -1.72 -5.10
N PHE A 49 2.55 -1.01 -4.42
CA PHE A 49 3.67 -0.28 -5.03
C PHE A 49 5.00 -1.01 -4.79
N TYR A 50 5.79 -1.11 -5.84
CA TYR A 50 7.15 -1.63 -5.70
C TYR A 50 8.06 -0.62 -5.02
N SER A 51 8.80 -1.08 -4.02
CA SER A 51 9.97 -0.39 -3.49
C SER A 51 11.09 -1.38 -3.22
N ALA A 52 12.33 -0.99 -3.46
CA ALA A 52 13.48 -1.87 -3.28
C ALA A 52 13.64 -2.36 -1.83
N VAL A 53 13.29 -1.53 -0.85
CA VAL A 53 13.41 -1.85 0.60
C VAL A 53 12.17 -2.55 1.16
N GLY A 54 10.99 -2.37 0.55
CA GLY A 54 9.74 -3.02 0.93
C GLY A 54 9.53 -4.31 0.14
N THR A 55 8.77 -4.24 -0.97
CA THR A 55 8.42 -5.40 -1.81
C THR A 55 9.63 -6.14 -2.34
N GLY A 56 10.69 -5.42 -2.75
CA GLY A 56 11.95 -6.01 -3.21
C GLY A 56 12.70 -6.80 -2.13
N ALA A 57 12.53 -6.47 -0.84
CA ALA A 57 13.12 -7.25 0.23
C ALA A 57 12.47 -8.63 0.37
N TYR A 58 11.16 -8.74 0.14
CA TYR A 58 10.47 -10.03 0.08
C TYR A 58 11.03 -10.91 -1.05
N GLU A 59 11.17 -10.34 -2.25
CA GLU A 59 11.71 -11.07 -3.40
C GLU A 59 13.13 -11.57 -3.14
N ARG A 60 14.03 -10.70 -2.65
CA ARG A 60 15.42 -11.10 -2.32
C ARG A 60 15.46 -12.23 -1.31
N LYS A 61 14.66 -12.14 -0.25
CA LYS A 61 14.62 -13.20 0.78
C LYS A 61 14.07 -14.51 0.22
N LEU A 62 13.00 -14.48 -0.59
CA LEU A 62 12.45 -15.66 -1.25
C LEU A 62 13.50 -16.31 -2.16
N ARG A 63 14.18 -15.53 -3.00
CA ARG A 63 15.25 -16.05 -3.88
C ARG A 63 16.40 -16.67 -3.10
N ALA A 64 16.80 -16.09 -1.96
CA ALA A 64 17.85 -16.65 -1.12
C ALA A 64 17.46 -18.01 -0.52
N ILE A 65 16.21 -18.17 -0.03
CA ILE A 65 15.72 -19.45 0.48
C ILE A 65 15.65 -20.50 -0.63
N LEU A 66 15.17 -20.10 -1.83
CA LEU A 66 15.01 -21.01 -2.96
C LEU A 66 16.33 -21.50 -3.58
N GLN A 67 17.49 -20.95 -3.18
CA GLN A 67 18.79 -21.53 -3.56
C GLN A 67 18.95 -22.98 -3.08
N GLU A 68 18.29 -23.35 -1.97
CA GLU A 68 18.27 -24.72 -1.45
C GLU A 68 17.30 -25.64 -2.20
N TYR A 69 16.43 -25.08 -3.08
CA TYR A 69 15.38 -25.79 -3.80
C TYR A 69 15.47 -25.50 -5.32
N SER A 70 16.57 -25.89 -5.95
CA SER A 70 16.89 -25.53 -7.34
C SER A 70 15.85 -25.97 -8.39
N HIS A 71 14.97 -26.92 -8.04
CA HIS A 71 13.88 -27.40 -8.90
C HIS A 71 12.62 -26.52 -8.83
N ILE A 72 12.57 -25.52 -7.92
CA ILE A 72 11.44 -24.61 -7.78
C ILE A 72 11.68 -23.34 -8.58
N SER A 73 10.77 -23.03 -9.49
CA SER A 73 10.77 -21.76 -10.21
C SER A 73 10.02 -20.69 -9.41
N LEU A 74 10.50 -19.44 -9.45
CA LEU A 74 9.87 -18.30 -8.80
C LEU A 74 9.54 -17.22 -9.83
N ASP A 75 8.30 -16.86 -9.92
CA ASP A 75 7.80 -15.67 -10.60
C ASP A 75 7.22 -14.68 -9.57
N ASN A 76 7.34 -13.36 -9.84
CA ASN A 76 6.91 -12.32 -8.91
C ASN A 76 6.04 -11.28 -9.60
N ILE A 77 4.93 -10.92 -8.96
CA ILE A 77 4.18 -9.70 -9.26
C ILE A 77 4.74 -8.60 -8.37
N GLN A 78 5.51 -7.69 -8.97
CA GLN A 78 6.22 -6.65 -8.23
C GLN A 78 5.31 -5.50 -7.78
N SER A 79 4.28 -5.18 -8.59
CA SER A 79 3.33 -4.10 -8.30
C SER A 79 1.99 -4.37 -8.98
N TRP A 80 0.92 -3.77 -8.44
CA TRP A 80 -0.45 -3.93 -8.94
C TRP A 80 -1.33 -2.68 -8.69
N TRP A 81 -0.73 -1.53 -8.39
CA TRP A 81 -1.40 -0.26 -8.15
C TRP A 81 -2.17 0.29 -9.35
N ASP A 82 -1.81 -0.12 -10.56
CA ASP A 82 -2.40 0.29 -11.82
C ASP A 82 -3.72 -0.42 -12.16
N ARG A 83 -4.13 -1.37 -11.33
CA ARG A 83 -5.41 -2.07 -11.50
C ARG A 83 -6.59 -1.11 -11.29
N SER A 84 -7.59 -1.23 -12.17
CA SER A 84 -8.78 -0.37 -12.13
C SER A 84 -9.50 -0.45 -10.78
N GLN A 85 -9.55 -1.62 -10.16
CA GLN A 85 -10.19 -1.85 -8.87
C GLN A 85 -9.45 -1.17 -7.70
N PHE A 86 -8.11 -1.03 -7.79
CA PHE A 86 -7.33 -0.24 -6.83
C PHE A 86 -7.76 1.23 -6.88
N ILE A 87 -7.76 1.81 -8.07
CA ILE A 87 -8.18 3.21 -8.29
C ILE A 87 -9.64 3.41 -7.88
N GLU A 88 -10.54 2.48 -8.29
CA GLU A 88 -11.96 2.51 -7.96
C GLU A 88 -12.21 2.50 -6.46
N TYR A 89 -11.53 1.60 -5.73
CA TYR A 89 -11.68 1.52 -4.28
C TYR A 89 -11.40 2.87 -3.61
N TRP A 90 -10.21 3.43 -3.87
CA TRP A 90 -9.80 4.67 -3.23
C TRP A 90 -10.65 5.86 -3.67
N SER A 91 -10.98 5.95 -4.96
CA SER A 91 -11.85 7.01 -5.49
C SER A 91 -13.24 6.97 -4.87
N SER A 92 -13.88 5.80 -4.82
CA SER A 92 -15.22 5.65 -4.27
C SER A 92 -15.28 5.96 -2.77
N ARG A 93 -14.26 5.53 -2.01
CA ARG A 93 -14.19 5.81 -0.57
C ARG A 93 -13.92 7.29 -0.27
N LEU A 94 -13.06 7.91 -1.07
CA LEU A 94 -12.76 9.33 -0.95
C LEU A 94 -13.98 10.18 -1.34
N ALA A 95 -14.69 9.84 -2.41
CA ALA A 95 -15.89 10.55 -2.85
C ALA A 95 -16.99 10.59 -1.76
N ASN A 96 -17.12 9.53 -0.96
CA ASN A 96 -18.09 9.47 0.14
C ASN A 96 -17.81 10.50 1.26
N LEU A 97 -16.60 11.09 1.29
CA LEU A 97 -16.25 12.14 2.23
C LEU A 97 -16.46 13.56 1.68
N ASN A 98 -17.07 13.71 0.48
CA ASN A 98 -17.28 15.00 -0.16
C ASN A 98 -16.00 15.87 -0.17
N PRO A 99 -14.93 15.44 -0.86
CA PRO A 99 -13.60 16.03 -0.74
C PRO A 99 -13.38 17.33 -1.51
N THR A 100 -14.37 17.80 -2.27
CA THR A 100 -14.24 18.93 -3.20
C THR A 100 -14.55 20.31 -2.60
N GLN A 101 -14.76 20.40 -1.29
CA GLN A 101 -14.99 21.66 -0.59
C GLN A 101 -13.73 22.55 -0.64
N ALA A 102 -13.92 23.86 -0.79
CA ALA A 102 -12.84 24.80 -1.09
C ALA A 102 -11.72 24.88 -0.02
N ASP A 103 -12.05 24.62 1.25
CA ASP A 103 -11.15 24.65 2.39
C ASP A 103 -10.66 23.24 2.81
N THR A 104 -10.89 22.25 1.94
CA THR A 104 -10.46 20.86 2.15
C THR A 104 -9.21 20.56 1.33
N ILE A 105 -8.21 19.92 1.96
CA ILE A 105 -7.07 19.33 1.27
C ILE A 105 -7.05 17.81 1.46
N CYS A 106 -6.81 17.07 0.39
CA CYS A 106 -6.62 15.62 0.41
C CYS A 106 -5.13 15.28 0.36
N ILE A 107 -4.63 14.51 1.31
CA ILE A 107 -3.22 14.14 1.40
C ILE A 107 -3.08 12.64 1.14
N PHE A 108 -2.54 12.29 -0.01
CA PHE A 108 -2.23 10.92 -0.37
C PHE A 108 -0.89 10.51 0.25
N SER A 109 -0.89 9.47 1.09
CA SER A 109 0.33 9.08 1.79
C SER A 109 0.75 7.64 1.54
N ALA A 110 2.07 7.44 1.57
CA ALA A 110 2.72 6.15 1.50
C ALA A 110 3.92 6.12 2.46
N HIS A 111 4.46 4.92 2.72
CA HIS A 111 5.64 4.78 3.56
C HIS A 111 6.83 5.48 2.89
N SER A 112 7.58 6.28 3.65
CA SER A 112 8.84 6.84 3.18
C SER A 112 9.86 5.73 2.88
N VAL A 113 10.76 5.98 1.94
CA VAL A 113 11.88 5.09 1.61
C VAL A 113 13.18 5.90 1.60
N PRO A 114 14.35 5.27 1.81
CA PRO A 114 15.64 5.97 1.70
C PRO A 114 15.79 6.60 0.31
N VAL A 115 16.27 7.84 0.25
CA VAL A 115 16.39 8.59 -1.02
C VAL A 115 17.27 7.88 -2.06
N THR A 116 18.20 7.03 -1.60
CA THR A 116 19.07 6.23 -2.47
C THR A 116 18.38 5.03 -3.13
N THR A 117 17.15 4.70 -2.73
CA THR A 117 16.41 3.50 -3.17
C THR A 117 15.08 3.81 -3.84
N VAL A 118 14.85 5.08 -4.21
CA VAL A 118 13.56 5.58 -4.69
C VAL A 118 13.10 4.90 -5.98
N GLY A 119 14.00 4.77 -6.99
CA GLY A 119 13.60 4.23 -8.30
C GLY A 119 12.33 4.91 -8.83
N ASP A 120 11.41 4.11 -9.36
CA ASP A 120 10.11 4.60 -9.89
C ASP A 120 9.03 4.74 -8.81
N TYR A 121 9.37 4.55 -7.53
CA TYR A 121 8.38 4.53 -6.44
C TYR A 121 7.56 5.82 -6.35
N VAL A 122 8.24 6.98 -6.37
CA VAL A 122 7.58 8.30 -6.34
C VAL A 122 6.68 8.48 -7.53
N PHE A 123 7.16 8.13 -8.74
CA PHE A 123 6.37 8.22 -9.97
C PHE A 123 5.09 7.39 -9.88
N HIS A 124 5.16 6.14 -9.41
CA HIS A 124 3.99 5.28 -9.27
C HIS A 124 2.99 5.80 -8.23
N ILE A 125 3.49 6.30 -7.09
CA ILE A 125 2.65 6.91 -6.04
C ILE A 125 1.94 8.14 -6.59
N THR A 126 2.66 9.06 -7.24
CA THR A 126 2.08 10.29 -7.79
C THR A 126 1.07 9.98 -8.89
N SER A 127 1.41 9.06 -9.82
CA SER A 127 0.50 8.67 -10.90
C SER A 127 -0.79 8.03 -10.40
N ALA A 128 -0.73 7.23 -9.34
CA ALA A 128 -1.92 6.66 -8.74
C ALA A 128 -2.77 7.73 -8.04
N ALA A 129 -2.13 8.67 -7.32
CA ALA A 129 -2.81 9.80 -6.68
C ALA A 129 -3.51 10.68 -7.72
N GLU A 130 -2.84 11.01 -8.83
CA GLU A 130 -3.41 11.77 -9.95
C GLU A 130 -4.68 11.10 -10.50
N LYS A 131 -4.61 9.82 -10.83
CA LYS A 131 -5.77 9.06 -11.35
C LYS A 131 -6.95 9.07 -10.37
N ILE A 132 -6.69 8.96 -9.06
CA ILE A 132 -7.73 9.02 -8.04
C ILE A 132 -8.28 10.45 -7.95
N ALA A 133 -7.40 11.46 -7.93
CA ALA A 133 -7.78 12.87 -7.83
C ALA A 133 -8.65 13.32 -9.03
N GLU A 134 -8.24 12.95 -10.25
CA GLU A 134 -9.01 13.21 -11.47
C GLU A 134 -10.40 12.57 -11.40
N ARG A 135 -10.51 11.31 -10.95
CA ARG A 135 -11.77 10.57 -10.89
C ARG A 135 -12.79 11.18 -9.92
N VAL A 136 -12.33 11.86 -8.87
CA VAL A 136 -13.18 12.53 -7.89
C VAL A 136 -13.16 14.06 -8.02
N ASN A 137 -12.54 14.59 -9.08
CA ASN A 137 -12.44 16.02 -9.39
C ASN A 137 -11.85 16.83 -8.22
N LEU A 138 -10.74 16.38 -7.62
CA LEU A 138 -10.06 17.10 -6.54
C LEU A 138 -9.42 18.39 -7.06
N ASN A 139 -9.66 19.50 -6.38
CA ASN A 139 -9.01 20.78 -6.64
C ASN A 139 -7.71 20.96 -5.81
N HIS A 140 -7.70 20.44 -4.57
CA HIS A 140 -6.62 20.62 -3.62
C HIS A 140 -6.18 19.26 -3.07
N TRP A 141 -5.02 18.81 -3.52
CA TRP A 141 -4.41 17.57 -3.05
C TRP A 141 -2.90 17.59 -3.21
N CYS A 142 -2.23 16.75 -2.46
CA CYS A 142 -0.79 16.51 -2.57
C CYS A 142 -0.41 15.10 -2.12
N THR A 143 0.86 14.73 -2.33
CA THR A 143 1.43 13.49 -1.79
C THR A 143 2.31 13.81 -0.58
N ALA A 144 2.39 12.88 0.37
CA ALA A 144 3.24 12.99 1.54
C ALA A 144 3.77 11.62 1.96
N TRP A 145 4.83 11.63 2.76
CA TRP A 145 5.49 10.40 3.22
C TRP A 145 5.34 10.25 4.72
N GLN A 146 5.16 9.00 5.18
CA GLN A 146 5.01 8.71 6.60
C GLN A 146 5.96 7.61 7.09
N SER A 147 6.05 7.44 8.40
CA SER A 147 6.79 6.37 9.06
C SER A 147 8.30 6.34 8.75
N ALA A 148 8.90 7.47 8.38
CA ALA A 148 10.35 7.56 8.23
C ALA A 148 11.02 7.45 9.61
N PRO A 149 12.08 6.63 9.78
CA PRO A 149 12.83 6.60 11.03
C PRO A 149 13.62 7.92 11.22
N PRO A 150 13.98 8.26 12.46
CA PRO A 150 14.63 9.55 12.77
C PRO A 150 16.13 9.61 12.39
N TYR A 151 16.60 8.69 11.55
CA TYR A 151 18.00 8.60 11.12
C TYR A 151 18.07 8.26 9.61
N GLY A 152 19.15 8.73 8.96
CA GLY A 152 19.33 8.57 7.51
C GLY A 152 18.55 9.62 6.70
N GLU A 153 18.70 9.56 5.38
CA GLU A 153 17.99 10.42 4.44
C GLU A 153 16.82 9.65 3.83
N TRP A 154 15.62 10.13 4.12
CA TRP A 154 14.37 9.52 3.70
C TRP A 154 13.55 10.50 2.85
N LEU A 155 12.64 9.97 2.03
CA LEU A 155 11.73 10.81 1.24
C LEU A 155 10.91 11.74 2.16
N GLY A 156 10.81 13.00 1.74
CA GLY A 156 9.99 14.04 2.31
C GLY A 156 9.20 14.78 1.23
N PRO A 157 8.31 15.70 1.63
CA PRO A 157 8.00 16.08 3.01
C PRO A 157 7.22 14.99 3.78
N THR A 158 7.34 15.02 5.13
CA THR A 158 6.55 14.12 5.97
C THR A 158 5.08 14.54 5.98
N ILE A 159 4.18 13.61 6.28
CA ILE A 159 2.74 13.90 6.31
C ILE A 159 2.42 14.97 7.36
N GLU A 160 3.12 14.98 8.49
CA GLU A 160 2.96 15.98 9.54
C GLU A 160 3.33 17.39 9.03
N THR A 161 4.47 17.51 8.36
CA THR A 161 4.93 18.80 7.76
C THR A 161 3.93 19.31 6.73
N VAL A 162 3.38 18.42 5.89
CA VAL A 162 2.37 18.78 4.88
C VAL A 162 1.08 19.25 5.54
N ILE A 163 0.62 18.56 6.59
CA ILE A 163 -0.57 18.95 7.35
C ILE A 163 -0.38 20.34 7.98
N GLU A 164 0.74 20.57 8.67
CA GLU A 164 1.04 21.85 9.31
C GLU A 164 1.05 22.99 8.29
N GLN A 165 1.69 22.78 7.13
CA GLN A 165 1.72 23.77 6.06
C GLN A 165 0.31 24.06 5.51
N ALA A 166 -0.49 23.04 5.25
CA ALA A 166 -1.86 23.20 4.77
C ALA A 166 -2.74 24.00 5.75
N LEU A 167 -2.59 23.75 7.06
CA LEU A 167 -3.30 24.48 8.10
C LEU A 167 -2.87 25.94 8.18
N LEU A 168 -1.57 26.23 8.02
CA LEU A 168 -1.04 27.61 7.95
C LEU A 168 -1.58 28.36 6.70
N GLU A 169 -1.77 27.67 5.60
CA GLU A 169 -2.37 28.20 4.37
C GLU A 169 -3.89 28.37 4.43
N GLY A 170 -4.52 27.96 5.53
CA GLY A 170 -5.92 28.21 5.84
C GLY A 170 -6.85 27.05 5.58
N ALA A 171 -6.36 25.83 5.38
CA ALA A 171 -7.20 24.65 5.30
C ALA A 171 -7.99 24.46 6.60
N LYS A 172 -9.30 24.14 6.46
CA LYS A 172 -10.20 23.87 7.59
C LYS A 172 -10.54 22.40 7.73
N ARG A 173 -10.16 21.61 6.74
CA ARG A 173 -10.40 20.17 6.72
C ARG A 173 -9.27 19.45 6.01
N ILE A 174 -8.76 18.41 6.67
CA ILE A 174 -7.71 17.54 6.14
C ILE A 174 -8.30 16.12 5.97
N ILE A 175 -8.20 15.58 4.76
CA ILE A 175 -8.57 14.19 4.47
C ILE A 175 -7.30 13.41 4.15
N CYS A 176 -6.89 12.50 5.02
CA CYS A 176 -5.76 11.60 4.78
C CYS A 176 -6.20 10.37 3.98
N VAL A 177 -5.44 10.07 2.92
CA VAL A 177 -5.65 8.93 2.02
C VAL A 177 -4.40 8.05 2.05
N PRO A 178 -4.23 7.14 3.02
CA PRO A 178 -3.00 6.35 3.19
C PRO A 178 -2.94 5.16 2.23
N PHE A 179 -3.03 5.44 0.94
CA PHE A 179 -3.23 4.47 -0.14
C PHE A 179 -1.98 3.62 -0.47
N GLY A 180 -0.82 3.99 0.07
CA GLY A 180 0.38 3.16 0.04
C GLY A 180 0.30 1.91 0.92
N PHE A 181 -0.76 1.79 1.72
CA PHE A 181 -1.02 0.69 2.65
C PHE A 181 -2.33 -0.02 2.32
N VAL A 182 -2.47 -1.25 2.79
CA VAL A 182 -3.60 -2.12 2.41
C VAL A 182 -4.49 -2.55 3.58
N SER A 183 -4.11 -2.22 4.79
CA SER A 183 -4.86 -2.62 5.99
C SER A 183 -4.58 -1.71 7.18
N ASN A 184 -5.47 -1.75 8.16
CA ASN A 184 -5.19 -1.18 9.46
C ASN A 184 -4.05 -1.97 10.14
N HIS A 185 -3.00 -1.29 10.50
CA HIS A 185 -1.86 -1.77 11.29
C HIS A 185 -1.35 -0.63 12.17
N VAL A 186 -0.34 -0.91 13.01
CA VAL A 186 0.13 0.04 14.03
C VAL A 186 0.52 1.41 13.46
N GLU A 187 1.21 1.45 12.31
CA GLU A 187 1.63 2.71 11.70
C GLU A 187 0.42 3.53 11.24
N ILE A 188 -0.58 2.92 10.57
CA ILE A 188 -1.80 3.63 10.18
C ILE A 188 -2.57 4.13 11.40
N LEU A 189 -2.76 3.28 12.41
CA LEU A 189 -3.53 3.65 13.60
C LEU A 189 -2.80 4.70 14.45
N TYR A 190 -1.47 4.68 14.48
CA TYR A 190 -0.70 5.65 15.26
C TYR A 190 -0.44 6.93 14.47
N ASP A 191 0.19 6.84 13.27
CA ASP A 191 0.59 8.02 12.51
C ASP A 191 -0.63 8.81 12.02
N ASN A 192 -1.65 8.11 11.46
CA ASN A 192 -2.83 8.79 10.92
C ASN A 192 -3.89 9.07 12.00
N ASP A 193 -4.33 8.05 12.76
CA ASP A 193 -5.50 8.20 13.63
C ASP A 193 -5.17 8.87 14.96
N ILE A 194 -3.89 8.95 15.36
CA ILE A 194 -3.45 9.61 16.59
C ILE A 194 -2.65 10.87 16.28
N LEU A 195 -1.50 10.78 15.60
CA LEU A 195 -0.61 11.92 15.41
C LEU A 195 -1.20 12.96 14.45
N CYS A 196 -1.54 12.58 13.22
CA CYS A 196 -2.11 13.51 12.24
C CYS A 196 -3.42 14.13 12.76
N ARG A 197 -4.30 13.32 13.32
CA ARG A 197 -5.56 13.80 13.93
C ARG A 197 -5.30 14.86 14.99
N ARG A 198 -4.36 14.60 15.92
CA ARG A 198 -4.04 15.54 17.00
C ARG A 198 -3.51 16.87 16.47
N ILE A 199 -2.66 16.86 15.43
CA ILE A 199 -2.14 18.09 14.81
C ILE A 199 -3.29 18.91 14.23
N VAL A 200 -4.18 18.28 13.47
CA VAL A 200 -5.30 18.97 12.83
C VAL A 200 -6.30 19.51 13.84
N GLU A 201 -6.75 18.67 14.77
CA GLU A 201 -7.79 19.05 15.75
C GLU A 201 -7.30 20.11 16.75
N ALA A 202 -5.99 20.20 17.02
CA ALA A 202 -5.41 21.26 17.85
C ALA A 202 -5.61 22.67 17.28
N THR A 203 -5.86 22.81 15.97
CA THR A 203 -6.15 24.10 15.32
C THR A 203 -7.64 24.38 15.16
N GLY A 204 -8.51 23.46 15.58
CA GLY A 204 -9.96 23.53 15.37
C GLY A 204 -10.40 23.09 13.97
N ALA A 205 -9.49 22.58 13.14
CA ALA A 205 -9.79 22.02 11.83
C ALA A 205 -10.35 20.58 11.97
N VAL A 206 -11.01 20.10 10.90
CA VAL A 206 -11.60 18.76 10.83
C VAL A 206 -10.61 17.77 10.25
N TYR A 207 -10.41 16.65 10.93
CA TYR A 207 -9.60 15.53 10.47
C TYR A 207 -10.46 14.35 10.05
N GLU A 208 -10.21 13.82 8.85
CA GLU A 208 -10.79 12.56 8.37
C GLU A 208 -9.73 11.68 7.72
N ARG A 209 -9.96 10.40 7.73
CA ARG A 209 -9.13 9.41 7.03
C ARG A 209 -10.01 8.46 6.22
N VAL A 210 -9.63 8.26 4.97
CA VAL A 210 -10.29 7.25 4.11
C VAL A 210 -10.13 5.86 4.74
N PRO A 211 -11.20 5.06 4.85
CA PRO A 211 -11.13 3.71 5.40
C PRO A 211 -10.14 2.82 4.66
N MET A 212 -9.36 2.03 5.40
CA MET A 212 -8.42 1.06 4.81
C MET A 212 -9.15 -0.11 4.15
N PRO A 213 -8.60 -0.66 3.06
CA PRO A 213 -9.22 -1.76 2.32
C PRO A 213 -9.42 -3.03 3.17
N ASN A 214 -8.41 -3.42 3.95
CA ASN A 214 -8.40 -4.69 4.68
C ASN A 214 -8.71 -5.88 3.75
N GLY A 215 -9.87 -6.51 3.90
CA GLY A 215 -10.35 -7.61 3.05
C GLY A 215 -11.51 -7.20 2.14
N ASN A 216 -11.63 -5.93 1.77
CA ASN A 216 -12.71 -5.46 0.90
C ASN A 216 -12.69 -6.17 -0.46
N ALA A 217 -13.83 -6.67 -0.92
CA ALA A 217 -13.93 -7.50 -2.12
C ALA A 217 -13.41 -6.77 -3.37
N LEU A 218 -13.87 -5.55 -3.65
CA LEU A 218 -13.43 -4.77 -4.82
C LEU A 218 -11.90 -4.57 -4.83
N PHE A 219 -11.32 -4.23 -3.68
CA PHE A 219 -9.87 -4.04 -3.57
C PHE A 219 -9.10 -5.35 -3.82
N MET A 220 -9.60 -6.46 -3.30
CA MET A 220 -9.00 -7.78 -3.48
C MET A 220 -9.16 -8.32 -4.90
N GLU A 221 -10.21 -7.91 -5.64
CA GLU A 221 -10.38 -8.21 -7.07
C GLU A 221 -9.22 -7.65 -7.90
N GLY A 222 -8.72 -6.45 -7.60
CA GLY A 222 -7.54 -5.88 -8.27
C GLY A 222 -6.28 -6.74 -8.12
N MET A 223 -6.06 -7.27 -6.91
CA MET A 223 -4.96 -8.19 -6.64
C MET A 223 -5.16 -9.54 -7.35
N ALA A 224 -6.39 -10.06 -7.34
CA ALA A 224 -6.74 -11.31 -8.02
C ALA A 224 -6.61 -11.19 -9.55
N GLU A 225 -6.95 -10.03 -10.13
CA GLU A 225 -6.77 -9.76 -11.57
C GLU A 225 -5.29 -9.77 -11.95
N ALA A 226 -4.42 -9.11 -11.17
CA ALA A 226 -2.98 -9.15 -11.39
C ALA A 226 -2.42 -10.59 -11.37
N ILE A 227 -2.93 -11.42 -10.47
CA ILE A 227 -2.56 -12.85 -10.38
C ILE A 227 -3.05 -13.61 -11.63
N LYS A 228 -4.32 -13.47 -12.01
CA LYS A 228 -4.91 -14.15 -13.18
C LYS A 228 -4.20 -13.78 -14.48
N GLU A 229 -3.90 -12.50 -14.65
CA GLU A 229 -3.16 -12.02 -15.84
C GLU A 229 -1.77 -12.64 -15.91
N ARG A 230 -1.10 -12.84 -14.77
CA ARG A 230 0.24 -13.43 -14.73
C ARG A 230 0.24 -14.93 -15.01
N ILE A 231 -0.76 -15.66 -14.50
CA ILE A 231 -0.91 -17.11 -14.72
C ILE A 231 -1.26 -17.44 -16.18
N ASN A 232 -1.97 -16.54 -16.86
CA ASN A 232 -2.43 -16.75 -18.23
C ASN A 232 -1.42 -16.33 -19.32
N LYS A 233 -0.27 -15.80 -18.93
CA LYS A 233 0.87 -15.47 -19.83
C LYS A 233 1.85 -16.62 -19.94
#